data_f2621e2f8cc33fd5e0e3143b1277d908
#
_entry.id   f2621e2f8cc33fd5e0e3143b1277d908
#
_cell.length_a   1.000
_cell.length_b   1.000
_cell.length_c   1.000
_cell.angle_alpha   90.00
_cell.angle_beta   90.00
_cell.angle_gamma   90.00
#
_symmetry.space_group_name_H-M   'P 1'
#
loop_
_entity.id
_entity.type
_entity.pdbx_description
1 polymer ?
#
loop_
_entity_poly.entity_id
_entity_poly.type
_entity_poly.pdbx_seq_one_letter_code
_entity_poly.pdbx_strand_id
1 'polypeptide(L)'
;MKTKNIIICVITLCVSFTFMCCGNKTNTKGDSDTTTDTKVTDRVSDLPLNISVYLDLSDRLKRDLTPTQKDRDTAIVGYLADYFKSQTLGPKILQSKNSMKVFFYPAPKDTKIATLAGELSVDMQKFQGKEKRVALENMKSKFNKNLDLIYNMAIEADDFPGCDIWDFFSNKNVDVQCVRKDFRNILVILTDGYLFDANHKVQDGNAFSYVTPATLKNPNSSLIVKRTGLENLEVRILEVNPYDMNHRDQLVSVLENWLMGMGVKQENITVSETTLPATTRTIIESFLE
;
A
#
# COMPACT_ATOMS: atom_id res chain seq x y z
N MET A 1 6.50 45.04 -44.69
CA MET A 1 7.68 45.87 -44.29
C MET A 1 8.50 45.09 -43.24
N LYS A 2 9.74 44.76 -43.66
CA LYS A 2 10.94 44.41 -42.86
C LYS A 2 10.85 43.29 -41.83
N THR A 3 11.25 42.09 -42.28
CA THR A 3 11.89 40.98 -41.61
C THR A 3 13.13 41.42 -40.81
N LYS A 4 13.35 40.84 -39.61
CA LYS A 4 14.69 40.76 -38.99
C LYS A 4 14.92 39.34 -38.50
N ASN A 5 15.81 38.66 -39.16
CA ASN A 5 16.42 37.38 -38.75
C ASN A 5 17.44 37.67 -37.64
N ILE A 6 17.41 36.84 -36.61
CA ILE A 6 18.50 36.79 -35.63
C ILE A 6 19.03 35.34 -35.66
N ILE A 7 20.29 35.27 -36.07
CA ILE A 7 21.12 34.06 -36.10
C ILE A 7 21.77 33.97 -34.68
N ILE A 8 21.59 32.83 -34.01
CA ILE A 8 22.32 32.52 -32.77
C ILE A 8 23.31 31.40 -33.09
N CYS A 9 24.59 31.75 -32.94
CA CYS A 9 25.73 30.82 -33.02
C CYS A 9 25.75 29.87 -31.83
N VAL A 10 25.88 28.58 -32.13
CA VAL A 10 26.20 27.53 -31.16
C VAL A 10 27.70 27.39 -31.08
N ILE A 11 28.27 27.62 -29.91
CA ILE A 11 29.68 27.32 -29.62
C ILE A 11 29.75 25.99 -28.88
N THR A 12 30.29 25.00 -29.54
CA THR A 12 30.58 23.67 -28.99
C THR A 12 31.99 23.70 -28.39
N LEU A 13 32.08 23.48 -27.08
CA LEU A 13 33.35 23.35 -26.38
C LEU A 13 33.61 21.89 -26.05
N CYS A 14 34.52 21.25 -26.80
CA CYS A 14 35.03 19.91 -26.49
C CYS A 14 36.17 20.05 -25.48
N VAL A 15 36.04 19.40 -24.32
CA VAL A 15 37.16 19.21 -23.39
C VAL A 15 37.52 17.73 -23.34
N SER A 16 38.66 17.39 -23.89
CA SER A 16 39.23 16.07 -23.86
C SER A 16 40.14 15.92 -22.62
N PHE A 17 39.81 14.99 -21.72
CA PHE A 17 40.72 14.60 -20.64
C PHE A 17 41.41 13.26 -20.97
N THR A 18 42.70 13.32 -21.17
CA THR A 18 43.57 12.16 -21.28
C THR A 18 43.99 11.65 -19.90
N PHE A 19 43.72 10.37 -19.63
CA PHE A 19 44.26 9.69 -18.46
C PHE A 19 45.68 9.17 -18.75
N MET A 20 46.63 9.59 -17.92
CA MET A 20 47.99 9.08 -17.90
C MET A 20 48.14 8.09 -16.72
N CYS A 21 48.46 6.85 -17.05
CA CYS A 21 48.74 5.77 -16.12
C CYS A 21 50.25 5.79 -15.79
N CYS A 22 50.63 5.77 -14.52
CA CYS A 22 51.96 5.33 -14.08
C CYS A 22 51.85 4.65 -12.71
N GLY A 23 52.25 3.39 -12.70
CA GLY A 23 52.38 2.60 -11.49
C GLY A 23 53.63 2.92 -10.67
N ASN A 24 53.57 2.63 -9.37
CA ASN A 24 54.75 2.15 -8.65
C ASN A 24 54.34 1.39 -7.38
N LYS A 25 54.94 0.23 -7.18
CA LYS A 25 54.86 -0.62 -5.99
C LYS A 25 55.80 -0.10 -4.91
N THR A 26 55.32 0.02 -3.68
CA THR A 26 56.18 -0.21 -2.48
C THR A 26 55.31 -0.68 -1.32
N ASN A 27 55.75 -1.76 -0.69
CA ASN A 27 55.20 -2.35 0.54
C ASN A 27 55.54 -1.45 1.75
N THR A 28 54.57 -1.23 2.63
CA THR A 28 54.85 -1.07 4.05
C THR A 28 53.63 -1.48 4.87
N LYS A 29 53.86 -2.32 5.89
CA LYS A 29 52.90 -2.73 6.93
C LYS A 29 52.56 -1.53 7.81
N GLY A 30 51.32 -1.44 8.22
CA GLY A 30 50.88 -0.53 9.28
C GLY A 30 49.39 -0.79 9.59
N ASP A 31 49.12 -1.41 10.73
CA ASP A 31 47.79 -1.56 11.32
C ASP A 31 47.12 -0.20 11.52
N SER A 32 45.91 -0.08 11.06
CA SER A 32 44.92 0.84 11.67
C SER A 32 43.53 0.38 11.27
N ASP A 33 42.77 0.01 12.29
CA ASP A 33 41.32 -0.17 12.30
C ASP A 33 40.63 0.99 11.57
N THR A 34 40.02 0.69 10.44
CA THR A 34 39.05 1.58 9.81
C THR A 34 37.75 0.78 9.68
N THR A 35 36.88 1.01 10.64
CA THR A 35 35.46 0.64 10.59
C THR A 35 34.88 1.25 9.31
N THR A 36 34.75 0.43 8.30
CA THR A 36 34.00 0.76 7.09
C THR A 36 32.51 0.74 7.45
N ASP A 37 31.94 1.92 7.56
CA ASP A 37 30.48 2.12 7.50
C ASP A 37 29.97 1.58 6.16
N THR A 38 29.64 0.31 6.14
CA THR A 38 28.92 -0.32 5.04
C THR A 38 27.47 0.19 5.09
N LYS A 39 27.10 1.00 4.12
CA LYS A 39 25.73 1.50 3.88
C LYS A 39 24.70 0.43 4.10
N VAL A 40 23.77 0.71 4.99
CA VAL A 40 22.60 -0.10 5.40
C VAL A 40 21.48 -0.11 4.32
N THR A 41 21.81 0.04 3.05
CA THR A 41 20.79 0.14 1.99
C THR A 41 20.38 -1.21 1.36
N ASP A 42 21.07 -2.33 1.66
CA ASP A 42 20.79 -3.61 0.99
C ASP A 42 19.95 -4.62 1.78
N ARG A 43 19.39 -4.23 2.96
CA ARG A 43 18.73 -5.22 3.84
C ARG A 43 17.22 -5.36 3.64
N VAL A 44 16.55 -4.47 2.92
CA VAL A 44 15.09 -4.54 2.74
C VAL A 44 14.71 -5.64 1.75
N SER A 45 15.57 -5.97 0.79
CA SER A 45 15.31 -7.01 -0.22
C SER A 45 15.35 -8.45 0.31
N ASP A 46 15.95 -8.69 1.49
CA ASP A 46 16.11 -10.04 2.05
C ASP A 46 15.01 -10.43 3.06
N LEU A 47 14.17 -9.48 3.49
CA LEU A 47 13.11 -9.77 4.44
C LEU A 47 11.95 -10.52 3.78
N PRO A 48 11.34 -11.51 4.49
CA PRO A 48 10.11 -12.12 4.01
C PRO A 48 9.01 -11.07 3.82
N LEU A 49 8.21 -11.22 2.76
CA LEU A 49 7.14 -10.30 2.41
C LEU A 49 5.87 -10.62 3.19
N ASN A 50 5.24 -9.60 3.76
CA ASN A 50 3.93 -9.68 4.41
C ASN A 50 3.00 -8.62 3.82
N ILE A 51 2.10 -9.01 2.92
CA ILE A 51 1.11 -8.13 2.29
C ILE A 51 -0.23 -8.30 3.00
N SER A 52 -0.77 -7.21 3.50
CA SER A 52 -2.11 -7.12 4.07
C SER A 52 -2.95 -6.18 3.21
N VAL A 53 -4.08 -6.66 2.68
CA VAL A 53 -5.00 -5.86 1.88
C VAL A 53 -6.29 -5.67 2.65
N TYR A 54 -6.56 -4.43 3.05
CA TYR A 54 -7.78 -4.03 3.74
C TYR A 54 -8.75 -3.47 2.71
N LEU A 55 -9.89 -4.12 2.55
CA LEU A 55 -10.93 -3.71 1.62
C LEU A 55 -12.09 -3.04 2.35
N ASP A 56 -12.46 -1.89 1.85
CA ASP A 56 -13.65 -1.17 2.27
C ASP A 56 -14.90 -1.81 1.63
N LEU A 57 -15.73 -2.42 2.46
CA LEU A 57 -17.00 -3.04 2.07
C LEU A 57 -18.17 -2.11 2.40
N SER A 58 -18.14 -0.91 1.84
CA SER A 58 -19.18 0.14 1.99
C SER A 58 -20.01 0.28 0.72
N ASP A 59 -20.97 1.21 0.78
CA ASP A 59 -21.86 1.55 -0.33
C ASP A 59 -21.11 2.20 -1.53
N ARG A 60 -19.79 2.49 -1.39
CA ARG A 60 -18.94 2.88 -2.51
C ARG A 60 -19.00 1.88 -3.68
N LEU A 61 -19.35 0.62 -3.39
CA LEU A 61 -19.54 -0.44 -4.41
C LEU A 61 -20.71 -0.19 -5.35
N LYS A 62 -21.66 0.68 -4.96
CA LYS A 62 -22.82 1.08 -5.78
C LYS A 62 -22.53 2.26 -6.70
N ARG A 63 -21.37 2.88 -6.62
CA ARG A 63 -21.02 4.00 -7.48
C ARG A 63 -21.00 3.59 -8.94
N ASP A 64 -21.55 4.46 -9.79
CA ASP A 64 -21.53 4.29 -11.24
C ASP A 64 -20.13 4.63 -11.77
N LEU A 65 -19.27 3.62 -11.80
CA LEU A 65 -17.92 3.70 -12.33
C LEU A 65 -17.71 2.69 -13.47
N THR A 66 -16.86 3.04 -14.40
CA THR A 66 -16.45 2.15 -15.49
C THR A 66 -14.90 2.04 -15.52
N PRO A 67 -14.28 0.88 -15.22
CA PRO A 67 -14.90 -0.34 -14.64
C PRO A 67 -15.55 -0.11 -13.28
N THR A 68 -16.44 -1.04 -12.87
CA THR A 68 -17.10 -0.96 -11.55
C THR A 68 -16.07 -1.03 -10.42
N GLN A 69 -16.44 -0.52 -9.22
CA GLN A 69 -15.53 -0.57 -8.07
C GLN A 69 -15.15 -2.01 -7.72
N LYS A 70 -16.09 -2.94 -7.83
CA LYS A 70 -15.83 -4.38 -7.67
C LYS A 70 -14.75 -4.89 -8.62
N ASP A 71 -14.84 -4.55 -9.90
CA ASP A 71 -13.88 -4.99 -10.91
C ASP A 71 -12.49 -4.37 -10.66
N ARG A 72 -12.45 -3.11 -10.23
CA ARG A 72 -11.21 -2.39 -9.90
C ARG A 72 -10.51 -3.03 -8.71
N ASP A 73 -11.22 -3.23 -7.59
CA ASP A 73 -10.67 -3.83 -6.39
C ASP A 73 -10.17 -5.26 -6.67
N THR A 74 -10.96 -6.05 -7.40
CA THR A 74 -10.58 -7.42 -7.80
C THR A 74 -9.32 -7.42 -8.68
N ALA A 75 -9.20 -6.47 -9.61
CA ALA A 75 -8.01 -6.33 -10.45
C ALA A 75 -6.77 -5.96 -9.61
N ILE A 76 -6.90 -5.02 -8.66
CA ILE A 76 -5.81 -4.61 -7.77
C ILE A 76 -5.33 -5.79 -6.91
N VAL A 77 -6.26 -6.51 -6.28
CA VAL A 77 -5.93 -7.72 -5.51
C VAL A 77 -5.26 -8.77 -6.40
N GLY A 78 -5.72 -8.92 -7.64
CA GLY A 78 -5.12 -9.81 -8.62
C GLY A 78 -3.68 -9.44 -8.98
N TYR A 79 -3.35 -8.15 -9.12
CA TYR A 79 -1.97 -7.68 -9.34
C TYR A 79 -1.07 -7.94 -8.14
N LEU A 80 -1.57 -7.66 -6.92
CA LEU A 80 -0.83 -7.95 -5.70
C LEU A 80 -0.57 -9.45 -5.52
N ALA A 81 -1.53 -10.30 -5.90
CA ALA A 81 -1.37 -11.75 -5.88
C ALA A 81 -0.32 -12.25 -6.91
N ASP A 82 -0.30 -11.66 -8.11
CA ASP A 82 0.72 -11.97 -9.12
C ASP A 82 2.11 -11.53 -8.65
N TYR A 83 2.23 -10.35 -8.06
CA TYR A 83 3.49 -9.90 -7.47
C TYR A 83 3.94 -10.83 -6.34
N PHE A 84 3.05 -11.12 -5.38
CA PHE A 84 3.35 -12.04 -4.28
C PHE A 84 3.84 -13.40 -4.80
N LYS A 85 3.17 -13.93 -5.82
CA LYS A 85 3.57 -15.18 -6.48
C LYS A 85 4.97 -15.05 -7.10
N SER A 86 5.27 -13.98 -7.82
CA SER A 86 6.57 -13.75 -8.45
C SER A 86 7.72 -13.68 -7.43
N GLN A 87 7.48 -13.03 -6.28
CA GLN A 87 8.45 -12.91 -5.19
C GLN A 87 8.63 -14.20 -4.38
N THR A 88 7.68 -15.11 -4.47
CA THR A 88 7.66 -16.34 -3.66
C THR A 88 8.05 -17.58 -4.47
N LEU A 89 7.68 -17.61 -5.75
CA LEU A 89 7.94 -18.74 -6.65
C LEU A 89 9.39 -18.73 -7.16
N GLY A 90 10.22 -19.58 -6.61
CA GLY A 90 11.63 -19.67 -7.01
C GLY A 90 12.35 -20.84 -6.35
N PRO A 91 13.67 -20.92 -6.48
CA PRO A 91 14.48 -22.01 -5.90
C PRO A 91 14.31 -22.14 -4.38
N LYS A 92 14.03 -21.03 -3.69
CA LYS A 92 13.86 -20.98 -2.23
C LYS A 92 12.41 -21.11 -1.76
N ILE A 93 11.46 -21.52 -2.61
CA ILE A 93 10.04 -21.62 -2.26
C ILE A 93 9.79 -22.47 -1.00
N LEU A 94 10.54 -23.53 -0.81
CA LEU A 94 10.38 -24.41 0.36
C LEU A 94 10.72 -23.71 1.69
N GLN A 95 11.60 -22.73 1.66
CA GLN A 95 12.03 -21.94 2.83
C GLN A 95 11.23 -20.64 2.97
N SER A 96 10.41 -20.27 1.98
CA SER A 96 9.66 -19.03 1.99
C SER A 96 8.74 -18.94 3.21
N LYS A 97 8.76 -17.76 3.84
CA LYS A 97 7.89 -17.35 4.94
C LYS A 97 6.88 -16.28 4.50
N ASN A 98 6.88 -15.90 3.23
CA ASN A 98 6.01 -14.87 2.70
C ASN A 98 4.54 -15.13 3.03
N SER A 99 3.79 -14.05 3.26
CA SER A 99 2.35 -14.13 3.51
C SER A 99 1.61 -13.01 2.81
N MET A 100 0.41 -13.31 2.34
CA MET A 100 -0.54 -12.33 1.83
C MET A 100 -1.92 -12.67 2.33
N LYS A 101 -2.68 -11.65 2.75
CA LYS A 101 -4.09 -11.77 3.12
C LYS A 101 -4.89 -10.58 2.63
N VAL A 102 -6.16 -10.83 2.38
CA VAL A 102 -7.18 -9.81 2.12
C VAL A 102 -8.23 -9.92 3.21
N PHE A 103 -8.67 -8.79 3.76
CA PHE A 103 -9.61 -8.78 4.88
C PHE A 103 -10.49 -7.53 4.86
N PHE A 104 -11.55 -7.56 5.64
CA PHE A 104 -12.50 -6.47 5.88
C PHE A 104 -12.49 -6.10 7.36
N TYR A 105 -12.69 -4.81 7.66
CA TYR A 105 -12.82 -4.34 9.04
C TYR A 105 -13.84 -3.19 9.11
N PRO A 106 -14.88 -3.31 9.95
CA PRO A 106 -15.17 -4.44 10.83
C PRO A 106 -15.41 -5.76 10.04
N ALA A 107 -15.27 -6.89 10.73
CA ALA A 107 -15.52 -8.18 10.10
C ALA A 107 -16.99 -8.31 9.69
N PRO A 108 -17.30 -8.82 8.49
CA PRO A 108 -18.66 -9.02 8.04
C PRO A 108 -19.46 -9.91 8.99
N LYS A 109 -20.70 -9.51 9.29
CA LYS A 109 -21.60 -10.27 10.19
C LYS A 109 -22.21 -11.50 9.49
N ASP A 110 -22.42 -11.42 8.18
CA ASP A 110 -22.92 -12.56 7.40
C ASP A 110 -21.91 -13.71 7.44
N THR A 111 -22.38 -14.89 7.84
CA THR A 111 -21.50 -16.05 8.05
C THR A 111 -20.91 -16.60 6.76
N LYS A 112 -21.61 -16.46 5.62
CA LYS A 112 -21.09 -16.91 4.31
C LYS A 112 -20.01 -15.96 3.83
N ILE A 113 -20.24 -14.64 3.95
CA ILE A 113 -19.24 -13.63 3.63
C ILE A 113 -18.01 -13.82 4.53
N ALA A 114 -18.19 -13.99 5.84
CA ALA A 114 -17.10 -14.22 6.78
C ALA A 114 -16.29 -15.50 6.45
N THR A 115 -16.96 -16.56 6.03
CA THR A 115 -16.30 -17.80 5.59
C THR A 115 -15.46 -17.58 4.33
N LEU A 116 -16.02 -16.94 3.31
CA LEU A 116 -15.31 -16.61 2.06
C LEU A 116 -14.11 -15.68 2.33
N ALA A 117 -14.29 -14.66 3.20
CA ALA A 117 -13.24 -13.75 3.61
C ALA A 117 -12.09 -14.49 4.34
N GLY A 118 -12.41 -15.44 5.22
CA GLY A 118 -11.41 -16.27 5.92
C GLY A 118 -10.52 -17.10 4.97
N GLU A 119 -10.97 -17.33 3.76
CA GLU A 119 -10.21 -18.05 2.74
C GLU A 119 -9.27 -17.15 1.90
N LEU A 120 -9.35 -15.84 2.06
CA LEU A 120 -8.54 -14.86 1.32
C LEU A 120 -7.14 -14.69 1.95
N SER A 121 -6.47 -15.79 2.23
CA SER A 121 -5.12 -15.73 2.81
C SER A 121 -4.23 -16.87 2.34
N VAL A 122 -2.94 -16.57 2.15
CA VAL A 122 -1.87 -17.53 1.89
C VAL A 122 -0.69 -17.15 2.78
N ASP A 123 -0.32 -18.03 3.71
CA ASP A 123 0.88 -17.92 4.53
C ASP A 123 1.77 -19.14 4.25
N MET A 124 2.92 -18.90 3.64
CA MET A 124 3.82 -19.97 3.21
C MET A 124 4.37 -20.82 4.37
N GLN A 125 4.28 -20.32 5.60
CA GLN A 125 4.67 -21.11 6.77
C GLN A 125 3.66 -22.21 7.13
N LYS A 126 2.40 -22.11 6.66
CA LYS A 126 1.33 -23.09 6.91
C LYS A 126 1.34 -24.26 5.94
N PHE A 127 2.14 -24.22 4.87
CA PHE A 127 2.22 -25.24 3.84
C PHE A 127 3.55 -25.96 3.87
N GLN A 128 3.56 -27.23 3.41
CA GLN A 128 4.78 -28.04 3.34
C GLN A 128 5.01 -28.59 1.91
N GLY A 129 6.27 -28.75 1.56
CA GLY A 129 6.65 -29.40 0.33
C GLY A 129 5.95 -28.86 -0.92
N LYS A 130 5.29 -29.76 -1.65
CA LYS A 130 4.57 -29.44 -2.89
C LYS A 130 3.33 -28.54 -2.67
N GLU A 131 2.74 -28.54 -1.48
CA GLU A 131 1.55 -27.74 -1.15
C GLU A 131 1.82 -26.25 -1.31
N LYS A 132 3.06 -25.79 -1.03
CA LYS A 132 3.47 -24.40 -1.21
C LYS A 132 3.24 -23.93 -2.66
N ARG A 133 3.62 -24.75 -3.64
CA ARG A 133 3.44 -24.44 -5.06
C ARG A 133 1.94 -24.41 -5.41
N VAL A 134 1.19 -25.41 -4.98
CA VAL A 134 -0.25 -25.50 -5.25
C VAL A 134 -1.00 -24.29 -4.66
N ALA A 135 -0.65 -23.88 -3.43
CA ALA A 135 -1.23 -22.72 -2.79
C ALA A 135 -1.00 -21.44 -3.61
N LEU A 136 0.23 -21.21 -4.11
CA LEU A 136 0.56 -20.07 -4.95
C LEU A 136 -0.13 -20.09 -6.33
N GLU A 137 -0.20 -21.25 -6.96
CA GLU A 137 -0.81 -21.40 -8.28
C GLU A 137 -2.31 -21.11 -8.25
N ASN A 138 -3.00 -21.51 -7.19
CA ASN A 138 -4.44 -21.35 -7.04
C ASN A 138 -4.85 -20.01 -6.39
N MET A 139 -3.92 -19.26 -5.78
CA MET A 139 -4.19 -18.10 -4.96
C MET A 139 -5.03 -17.04 -5.67
N LYS A 140 -4.55 -16.54 -6.82
CA LYS A 140 -5.23 -15.46 -7.56
C LYS A 140 -6.64 -15.85 -7.98
N SER A 141 -6.81 -17.06 -8.54
CA SER A 141 -8.12 -17.57 -8.97
C SER A 141 -9.09 -17.69 -7.80
N LYS A 142 -8.61 -18.18 -6.66
CA LYS A 142 -9.40 -18.31 -5.43
C LYS A 142 -9.79 -16.94 -4.88
N PHE A 143 -8.85 -16.00 -4.82
CA PHE A 143 -9.11 -14.64 -4.32
C PHE A 143 -10.14 -13.94 -5.19
N ASN A 144 -9.96 -13.93 -6.51
CA ASN A 144 -10.89 -13.28 -7.44
C ASN A 144 -12.30 -13.87 -7.32
N LYS A 145 -12.41 -15.21 -7.28
CA LYS A 145 -13.70 -15.89 -7.13
C LYS A 145 -14.40 -15.50 -5.82
N ASN A 146 -13.68 -15.56 -4.70
CA ASN A 146 -14.27 -15.27 -3.40
C ASN A 146 -14.65 -13.79 -3.26
N LEU A 147 -13.82 -12.87 -3.78
CA LEU A 147 -14.15 -11.45 -3.81
C LEU A 147 -15.39 -11.16 -4.64
N ASP A 148 -15.50 -11.76 -5.82
CA ASP A 148 -16.70 -11.60 -6.66
C ASP A 148 -17.97 -12.06 -5.92
N LEU A 149 -17.92 -13.20 -5.23
CA LEU A 149 -19.04 -13.70 -4.43
C LEU A 149 -19.35 -12.76 -3.25
N ILE A 150 -18.34 -12.30 -2.50
CA ILE A 150 -18.52 -11.39 -1.36
C ILE A 150 -19.19 -10.09 -1.80
N TYR A 151 -18.66 -9.47 -2.85
CA TYR A 151 -19.19 -8.20 -3.34
C TYR A 151 -20.61 -8.35 -3.89
N ASN A 152 -20.90 -9.40 -4.66
CA ASN A 152 -22.25 -9.65 -5.15
C ASN A 152 -23.23 -9.86 -3.99
N MET A 153 -22.87 -10.63 -2.97
CA MET A 153 -23.73 -10.84 -1.80
C MET A 153 -23.99 -9.53 -1.03
N ALA A 154 -22.97 -8.68 -0.84
CA ALA A 154 -23.13 -7.40 -0.16
C ALA A 154 -24.02 -6.44 -0.96
N ILE A 155 -23.85 -6.38 -2.28
CA ILE A 155 -24.65 -5.53 -3.18
C ILE A 155 -26.11 -6.00 -3.23
N GLU A 156 -26.33 -7.33 -3.38
CA GLU A 156 -27.68 -7.92 -3.46
C GLU A 156 -28.46 -7.77 -2.14
N ALA A 157 -27.78 -7.92 -1.00
CA ALA A 157 -28.39 -7.75 0.31
C ALA A 157 -28.61 -6.29 0.69
N ASP A 158 -27.96 -5.34 -0.01
CA ASP A 158 -27.89 -3.94 0.38
C ASP A 158 -27.38 -3.75 1.83
N ASP A 159 -26.49 -4.63 2.26
CA ASP A 159 -25.92 -4.67 3.61
C ASP A 159 -24.40 -4.49 3.53
N PHE A 160 -23.96 -3.32 3.94
CA PHE A 160 -22.57 -2.91 3.88
C PHE A 160 -22.02 -2.72 5.29
N PRO A 161 -21.15 -3.61 5.78
CA PRO A 161 -20.51 -3.46 7.09
C PRO A 161 -19.69 -2.16 7.20
N GLY A 162 -19.36 -1.54 6.08
CA GLY A 162 -18.58 -0.31 6.02
C GLY A 162 -17.10 -0.54 6.15
N CYS A 163 -16.41 0.55 6.53
CA CYS A 163 -14.97 0.59 6.71
C CYS A 163 -14.66 1.45 7.94
N ASP A 164 -13.95 0.92 8.92
CA ASP A 164 -13.57 1.65 10.12
C ASP A 164 -12.03 1.73 10.23
N ILE A 165 -11.46 2.56 9.36
CA ILE A 165 -10.00 2.75 9.33
C ILE A 165 -9.52 3.38 10.64
N TRP A 166 -10.31 4.30 11.20
CA TRP A 166 -9.94 4.96 12.44
C TRP A 166 -9.82 3.96 13.60
N ASP A 167 -10.83 3.12 13.81
CA ASP A 167 -10.82 2.10 14.87
C ASP A 167 -9.72 1.06 14.63
N PHE A 168 -9.53 0.68 13.36
CA PHE A 168 -8.47 -0.27 12.98
C PHE A 168 -7.08 0.18 13.43
N PHE A 169 -6.78 1.46 13.33
CA PHE A 169 -5.51 2.02 13.80
C PHE A 169 -5.51 2.32 15.29
N SER A 170 -6.61 2.86 15.86
CA SER A 170 -6.69 3.29 17.26
C SER A 170 -6.63 2.11 18.24
N ASN A 171 -7.33 1.02 17.94
CA ASN A 171 -7.39 -0.18 18.75
C ASN A 171 -6.29 -1.21 18.46
N LYS A 172 -5.20 -0.79 17.79
CA LYS A 172 -4.04 -1.62 17.48
C LYS A 172 -4.34 -2.88 16.65
N ASN A 173 -5.47 -2.91 15.94
CA ASN A 173 -5.78 -4.03 15.04
C ASN A 173 -4.75 -4.10 13.91
N VAL A 174 -4.21 -2.96 13.48
CA VAL A 174 -3.13 -2.88 12.49
C VAL A 174 -1.89 -3.65 12.96
N ASP A 175 -1.51 -3.56 14.25
CA ASP A 175 -0.33 -4.27 14.77
C ASP A 175 -0.52 -5.78 14.69
N VAL A 176 -1.68 -6.25 15.14
CA VAL A 176 -1.98 -7.69 15.17
C VAL A 176 -2.15 -8.26 13.75
N GLN A 177 -2.76 -7.48 12.88
CA GLN A 177 -3.10 -7.98 11.56
C GLN A 177 -2.02 -7.73 10.51
N CYS A 178 -1.31 -6.60 10.57
CA CYS A 178 -0.48 -6.17 9.46
C CYS A 178 1.02 -6.14 9.77
N VAL A 179 1.40 -6.12 11.05
CA VAL A 179 2.82 -6.02 11.43
C VAL A 179 3.34 -7.38 11.88
N ARG A 180 4.34 -7.89 11.17
CA ARG A 180 5.10 -9.10 11.55
C ARG A 180 6.55 -8.72 11.75
N LYS A 181 7.12 -9.12 12.91
CA LYS A 181 8.52 -8.88 13.19
C LYS A 181 9.40 -9.60 12.15
N ASP A 182 10.45 -8.92 11.71
CA ASP A 182 11.42 -9.42 10.72
C ASP A 182 10.79 -9.72 9.34
N PHE A 183 9.77 -8.94 8.96
CA PHE A 183 9.15 -8.94 7.65
C PHE A 183 9.13 -7.54 7.03
N ARG A 184 9.13 -7.45 5.71
CA ARG A 184 8.68 -6.26 4.98
C ARG A 184 7.15 -6.23 5.05
N ASN A 185 6.58 -5.31 5.82
CA ASN A 185 5.15 -5.21 6.05
C ASN A 185 4.53 -4.15 5.14
N ILE A 186 3.63 -4.57 4.27
CA ILE A 186 2.90 -3.70 3.35
C ILE A 186 1.40 -3.81 3.65
N LEU A 187 0.77 -2.69 3.99
CA LEU A 187 -0.67 -2.54 4.15
C LEU A 187 -1.22 -1.75 2.96
N VAL A 188 -2.05 -2.38 2.15
CA VAL A 188 -2.80 -1.74 1.07
C VAL A 188 -4.24 -1.57 1.54
N ILE A 189 -4.76 -0.35 1.51
CA ILE A 189 -6.15 -0.03 1.87
C ILE A 189 -6.86 0.42 0.60
N LEU A 190 -7.94 -0.26 0.20
CA LEU A 190 -8.79 0.14 -0.90
C LEU A 190 -10.06 0.76 -0.33
N THR A 191 -10.18 2.08 -0.43
CA THR A 191 -11.28 2.86 0.15
C THR A 191 -11.52 4.13 -0.66
N ASP A 192 -12.70 4.71 -0.52
CA ASP A 192 -12.99 6.05 -1.07
C ASP A 192 -12.34 7.20 -0.27
N GLY A 193 -11.71 6.87 0.87
CA GLY A 193 -10.92 7.79 1.68
C GLY A 193 -11.64 8.31 2.92
N TYR A 194 -12.90 7.94 3.16
CA TYR A 194 -13.58 8.29 4.40
C TYR A 194 -13.21 7.33 5.52
N LEU A 195 -12.84 7.91 6.68
CA LEU A 195 -12.50 7.14 7.89
C LEU A 195 -13.77 6.80 8.69
N PHE A 196 -14.78 6.25 8.03
CA PHE A 196 -16.12 6.15 8.56
C PHE A 196 -16.27 5.04 9.61
N ASP A 197 -16.74 5.42 10.79
CA ASP A 197 -17.48 4.58 11.72
C ASP A 197 -18.84 5.20 12.04
N ALA A 198 -19.89 4.37 12.09
CA ALA A 198 -21.23 4.78 12.50
C ALA A 198 -21.26 5.39 13.91
N ASN A 199 -20.30 5.03 14.78
CA ASN A 199 -20.17 5.54 16.15
C ASN A 199 -19.25 6.77 16.25
N HIS A 200 -18.43 7.04 15.24
CA HIS A 200 -17.49 8.17 15.21
C HIS A 200 -17.89 9.24 14.19
N LYS A 201 -19.19 9.41 13.97
CA LYS A 201 -19.72 10.50 13.13
C LYS A 201 -19.34 11.85 13.74
N VAL A 202 -18.24 12.42 13.28
CA VAL A 202 -18.01 13.85 13.45
C VAL A 202 -18.79 14.55 12.35
N GLN A 203 -19.93 15.08 12.70
CA GLN A 203 -20.75 15.88 11.81
C GLN A 203 -20.26 17.33 11.88
N ASP A 204 -19.66 17.82 10.83
CA ASP A 204 -19.47 19.24 10.59
C ASP A 204 -20.42 19.64 9.44
N GLY A 205 -21.57 20.18 9.80
CA GLY A 205 -22.65 20.48 8.87
C GLY A 205 -23.26 19.20 8.24
N ASN A 206 -23.30 19.14 6.91
CA ASN A 206 -23.77 17.98 6.14
C ASN A 206 -22.64 17.04 5.70
N ALA A 207 -21.41 17.27 6.13
CA ALA A 207 -20.27 16.46 5.73
C ALA A 207 -20.09 15.27 6.67
N PHE A 208 -19.95 14.09 6.08
CA PHE A 208 -19.70 12.84 6.81
C PHE A 208 -18.20 12.68 7.06
N SER A 209 -17.88 12.30 8.25
CA SER A 209 -16.67 11.88 8.94
C SER A 209 -15.42 11.67 8.10
N TYR A 210 -14.67 12.71 7.88
CA TYR A 210 -13.27 12.63 7.50
C TYR A 210 -12.44 13.56 8.39
N VAL A 211 -11.17 13.25 8.55
CA VAL A 211 -10.25 14.12 9.28
C VAL A 211 -10.02 15.38 8.46
N THR A 212 -10.39 16.54 8.97
CA THR A 212 -10.18 17.81 8.29
C THR A 212 -8.77 18.34 8.54
N PRO A 213 -8.23 19.25 7.70
CA PRO A 213 -6.98 19.94 7.99
C PRO A 213 -7.02 20.69 9.33
N ALA A 214 -8.17 21.19 9.75
CA ALA A 214 -8.35 21.83 11.06
C ALA A 214 -8.21 20.80 12.20
N THR A 215 -8.76 19.60 12.02
CA THR A 215 -8.62 18.49 12.98
C THR A 215 -7.17 18.09 13.16
N LEU A 216 -6.39 17.98 12.08
CA LEU A 216 -4.95 17.64 12.14
C LEU A 216 -4.14 18.67 12.92
N LYS A 217 -4.55 19.94 12.90
CA LYS A 217 -3.90 21.02 13.65
C LYS A 217 -4.26 21.06 15.13
N ASN A 218 -5.30 20.32 15.54
CA ASN A 218 -5.74 20.25 16.92
C ASN A 218 -5.22 18.96 17.60
N PRO A 219 -4.11 19.03 18.38
CA PRO A 219 -3.51 17.85 19.01
C PRO A 219 -4.43 17.21 20.08
N ASN A 220 -5.49 17.88 20.49
CA ASN A 220 -6.47 17.38 21.46
C ASN A 220 -7.72 16.79 20.81
N SER A 221 -7.78 16.76 19.48
CA SER A 221 -8.88 16.09 18.78
C SER A 221 -8.90 14.59 19.10
N SER A 222 -10.08 14.05 19.39
CA SER A 222 -10.29 12.62 19.59
C SER A 222 -10.05 11.79 18.31
N LEU A 223 -10.06 12.46 17.15
CA LEU A 223 -9.80 11.80 15.87
C LEU A 223 -8.28 11.62 15.61
N ILE A 224 -7.42 12.28 16.37
CA ILE A 224 -5.98 12.08 16.26
C ILE A 224 -5.58 10.86 17.08
N VAL A 225 -5.21 9.80 16.41
CA VAL A 225 -4.71 8.58 17.05
C VAL A 225 -3.28 8.82 17.53
N LYS A 226 -3.08 8.85 18.85
CA LYS A 226 -1.76 9.02 19.47
C LYS A 226 -1.10 7.65 19.63
N ARG A 227 -0.21 7.31 18.69
CA ARG A 227 0.52 6.03 18.74
C ARG A 227 1.89 6.14 18.11
N THR A 228 2.71 5.12 18.34
CA THR A 228 4.03 4.89 17.76
C THR A 228 4.13 3.43 17.30
N GLY A 229 5.24 3.05 16.70
CA GLY A 229 5.51 1.65 16.34
C GLY A 229 5.10 1.25 14.94
N LEU A 230 4.77 2.24 14.07
CA LEU A 230 4.44 2.01 12.66
C LEU A 230 5.57 2.43 11.70
N GLU A 231 6.76 2.69 12.21
CA GLU A 231 7.90 3.22 11.43
C GLU A 231 8.35 2.29 10.29
N ASN A 232 8.10 0.99 10.45
CA ASN A 232 8.46 -0.05 9.48
C ASN A 232 7.26 -0.63 8.74
N LEU A 233 6.09 0.03 8.81
CA LEU A 233 4.91 -0.32 8.03
C LEU A 233 4.84 0.56 6.78
N GLU A 234 4.77 -0.07 5.61
CA GLU A 234 4.44 0.62 4.37
C GLU A 234 2.92 0.67 4.23
N VAL A 235 2.34 1.87 4.10
CA VAL A 235 0.89 2.06 3.96
C VAL A 235 0.58 2.65 2.60
N ARG A 236 -0.28 1.99 1.85
CA ARG A 236 -0.73 2.38 0.51
C ARG A 236 -2.25 2.50 0.51
N ILE A 237 -2.78 3.71 0.45
CA ILE A 237 -4.22 3.97 0.32
C ILE A 237 -4.52 4.25 -1.15
N LEU A 238 -5.34 3.41 -1.76
CA LEU A 238 -5.66 3.48 -3.18
C LEU A 238 -7.17 3.63 -3.38
N GLU A 239 -7.56 4.07 -4.57
CA GLU A 239 -8.96 4.25 -5.00
C GLU A 239 -9.70 5.35 -4.22
N VAL A 240 -8.98 6.34 -3.70
CA VAL A 240 -9.58 7.50 -3.02
C VAL A 240 -10.48 8.26 -3.99
N ASN A 241 -11.77 8.31 -3.68
CA ASN A 241 -12.79 8.93 -4.53
C ASN A 241 -13.93 9.50 -3.68
N PRO A 242 -13.75 10.67 -3.06
CA PRO A 242 -14.76 11.26 -2.20
C PRO A 242 -16.04 11.62 -2.97
N TYR A 243 -17.19 11.59 -2.28
CA TYR A 243 -18.46 12.04 -2.84
C TYR A 243 -18.47 13.53 -3.14
N ASP A 244 -17.87 14.33 -2.26
CA ASP A 244 -17.74 15.77 -2.43
C ASP A 244 -16.43 16.11 -3.11
N MET A 245 -16.53 16.67 -4.31
CA MET A 245 -15.36 17.08 -5.10
C MET A 245 -14.52 18.16 -4.39
N ASN A 246 -15.11 18.96 -3.49
CA ASN A 246 -14.36 19.92 -2.69
C ASN A 246 -13.43 19.26 -1.66
N HIS A 247 -13.69 18.00 -1.32
CA HIS A 247 -12.83 17.23 -0.43
C HIS A 247 -11.63 16.60 -1.16
N ARG A 248 -11.73 16.45 -2.48
CA ARG A 248 -10.78 15.70 -3.28
C ARG A 248 -9.35 16.24 -3.14
N ASP A 249 -9.16 17.52 -3.32
CA ASP A 249 -7.84 18.15 -3.32
C ASP A 249 -7.16 18.14 -1.93
N GLN A 250 -7.95 17.92 -0.87
CA GLN A 250 -7.46 17.95 0.51
C GLN A 250 -7.28 16.54 1.09
N LEU A 251 -8.08 15.57 0.65
CA LEU A 251 -8.20 14.27 1.30
C LEU A 251 -6.89 13.47 1.23
N VAL A 252 -6.19 13.50 0.10
CA VAL A 252 -4.89 12.84 -0.07
C VAL A 252 -3.90 13.37 0.98
N SER A 253 -3.73 14.69 1.03
CA SER A 253 -2.81 15.34 1.99
C SER A 253 -3.24 15.11 3.45
N VAL A 254 -4.54 15.07 3.73
CA VAL A 254 -5.07 14.79 5.07
C VAL A 254 -4.72 13.38 5.49
N LEU A 255 -4.93 12.39 4.64
CA LEU A 255 -4.63 10.98 4.93
C LEU A 255 -3.12 10.76 5.14
N GLU A 256 -2.28 11.37 4.30
CA GLU A 256 -0.82 11.31 4.46
C GLU A 256 -0.38 11.89 5.81
N ASN A 257 -0.84 13.10 6.16
CA ASN A 257 -0.51 13.74 7.41
C ASN A 257 -1.06 12.97 8.63
N TRP A 258 -2.24 12.35 8.51
CA TRP A 258 -2.82 11.53 9.55
C TRP A 258 -1.98 10.28 9.84
N LEU A 259 -1.51 9.59 8.79
CA LEU A 259 -0.60 8.44 8.91
C LEU A 259 0.75 8.83 9.50
N MET A 260 1.34 9.96 9.05
CA MET A 260 2.59 10.48 9.62
C MET A 260 2.43 10.80 11.11
N GLY A 261 1.28 11.36 11.51
CA GLY A 261 0.96 11.62 12.91
C GLY A 261 0.93 10.37 13.79
N MET A 262 0.77 9.19 13.20
CA MET A 262 0.82 7.88 13.88
C MET A 262 2.19 7.19 13.78
N GLY A 263 3.21 7.85 13.26
CA GLY A 263 4.58 7.34 13.19
C GLY A 263 4.93 6.57 11.92
N VAL A 264 4.03 6.51 10.92
CA VAL A 264 4.40 5.98 9.60
C VAL A 264 5.36 6.99 8.94
N LYS A 265 6.47 6.51 8.41
CA LYS A 265 7.43 7.37 7.71
C LYS A 265 6.87 7.86 6.39
N GLN A 266 7.17 9.10 6.02
CA GLN A 266 6.67 9.70 4.77
C GLN A 266 7.02 8.86 3.53
N GLU A 267 8.23 8.35 3.44
CA GLU A 267 8.67 7.46 2.35
C GLU A 267 7.89 6.14 2.27
N ASN A 268 7.24 5.74 3.36
CA ASN A 268 6.43 4.53 3.45
C ASN A 268 4.94 4.79 3.17
N ILE A 269 4.54 6.02 2.82
CA ILE A 269 3.15 6.38 2.56
C ILE A 269 2.94 6.64 1.08
N THR A 270 1.86 6.08 0.53
CA THR A 270 1.31 6.47 -0.77
C THR A 270 -0.19 6.57 -0.63
N VAL A 271 -0.75 7.71 -0.98
CA VAL A 271 -2.21 7.91 -1.08
C VAL A 271 -2.51 8.29 -2.52
N SER A 272 -3.40 7.57 -3.16
CA SER A 272 -3.71 7.74 -4.58
C SER A 272 -5.21 7.77 -4.81
N GLU A 273 -5.63 8.74 -5.61
CA GLU A 273 -7.00 8.83 -6.08
C GLU A 273 -7.34 7.71 -7.07
N THR A 274 -8.63 7.50 -7.26
CA THR A 274 -9.15 6.64 -8.34
C THR A 274 -8.70 7.18 -9.70
N THR A 275 -8.00 6.33 -10.44
CA THR A 275 -7.49 6.66 -11.78
C THR A 275 -7.89 5.58 -12.79
N LEU A 276 -7.37 5.64 -14.01
CA LEU A 276 -7.53 4.53 -14.96
C LEU A 276 -6.81 3.27 -14.43
N PRO A 277 -7.37 2.06 -14.64
CA PRO A 277 -6.77 0.81 -14.11
C PRO A 277 -5.29 0.60 -14.47
N ALA A 278 -4.87 1.05 -15.68
CA ALA A 278 -3.48 0.99 -16.09
C ALA A 278 -2.57 1.90 -15.24
N THR A 279 -3.05 3.10 -14.88
CA THR A 279 -2.32 4.03 -14.00
C THR A 279 -2.24 3.47 -12.58
N THR A 280 -3.34 2.95 -12.04
CA THR A 280 -3.33 2.28 -10.71
C THR A 280 -2.33 1.14 -10.69
N ARG A 281 -2.24 0.34 -11.75
CA ARG A 281 -1.23 -0.70 -11.88
C ARG A 281 0.19 -0.16 -11.82
N THR A 282 0.50 0.91 -12.55
CA THR A 282 1.82 1.55 -12.52
C THR A 282 2.17 2.07 -11.12
N ILE A 283 1.20 2.65 -10.40
CA ILE A 283 1.37 3.08 -9.01
C ILE A 283 1.72 1.87 -8.13
N ILE A 284 1.00 0.75 -8.29
CA ILE A 284 1.29 -0.47 -7.53
C ILE A 284 2.70 -0.99 -7.83
N GLU A 285 3.08 -1.05 -9.10
CA GLU A 285 4.42 -1.49 -9.51
C GLU A 285 5.50 -0.63 -8.87
N SER A 286 5.34 0.70 -8.83
CA SER A 286 6.34 1.64 -8.29
C SER A 286 6.60 1.52 -6.79
N PHE A 287 5.64 1.06 -5.99
CA PHE A 287 5.85 0.89 -4.56
C PHE A 287 6.22 -0.54 -4.15
N LEU A 288 6.12 -1.47 -5.08
CA LEU A 288 6.48 -2.87 -4.85
C LEU A 288 7.96 -3.14 -5.20
N GLU A 289 8.54 -2.32 -6.10
CA GLU A 289 9.96 -2.36 -6.42
C GLU A 289 10.83 -1.88 -5.25
#